data_141eab7acea6d84dda8a461e3daabc27
#
_entry.id   141eab7acea6d84dda8a461e3daabc27
#
_cell.length_a   1.000
_cell.length_b   1.000
_cell.length_c   1.000
_cell.angle_alpha   90.00
_cell.angle_beta   90.00
_cell.angle_gamma   90.00
#
_symmetry.space_group_name_H-M   'P 1'
#
loop_
_entity.id
_entity.type
_entity.pdbx_description
1 polymer ?
#
loop_
_entity_poly.entity_id
_entity_poly.type
_entity_poly.pdbx_seq_one_letter_code
_entity_poly.pdbx_strand_id
1 'polypeptide(L)'
;MAFLDHEGKAEFPYLRDDVMEAMLRAVPRLSGMQIESIDRLGGRVLVKAGMSLMSWGETISIDFSESGHGRTRASITSTPKTGALFGGAADGGKNRRNVENILSALSEELSSMSPVEVRAAPVAGSDIESRLAKLKKLFADNLITEDDYAKRKHEILSEI
;
A
#
# COMPACT_ATOMS: atom_id res chain seq x y z
N MET A 1 15.58 18.49 19.49
CA MET A 1 15.10 19.46 18.47
C MET A 1 14.39 18.64 17.41
N ALA A 2 13.07 18.78 17.31
CA ALA A 2 12.29 18.09 16.29
C ALA A 2 12.55 18.79 14.96
N PHE A 3 13.18 18.10 14.03
CA PHE A 3 13.19 18.50 12.63
C PHE A 3 11.75 18.42 12.15
N LEU A 4 11.29 19.41 11.41
CA LEU A 4 9.93 19.51 10.86
C LEU A 4 9.80 18.47 9.72
N ASP A 5 9.67 17.20 10.08
CA ASP A 5 9.25 16.16 9.15
C ASP A 5 7.77 16.36 8.88
N HIS A 6 7.41 16.57 7.63
CA HIS A 6 6.01 16.58 7.21
C HIS A 6 5.60 15.17 6.83
N GLU A 7 4.66 14.62 7.57
CA GLU A 7 4.11 13.29 7.37
C GLU A 7 2.69 13.38 6.79
N GLY A 8 2.43 12.59 5.76
CA GLY A 8 1.09 12.37 5.21
C GLY A 8 0.76 10.90 5.19
N LYS A 9 -0.48 10.55 5.53
CA LYS A 9 -0.98 9.17 5.50
C LYS A 9 -2.30 9.10 4.75
N ALA A 10 -2.45 8.06 3.92
CA ALA A 10 -3.72 7.77 3.26
C ALA A 10 -3.91 6.26 3.15
N GLU A 11 -5.16 5.82 3.10
CA GLU A 11 -5.53 4.42 2.86
C GLU A 11 -6.27 4.31 1.53
N PHE A 12 -5.91 3.28 0.77
CA PHE A 12 -6.44 3.02 -0.55
C PHE A 12 -7.04 1.62 -0.62
N PRO A 13 -8.24 1.43 -1.24
CA PRO A 13 -8.88 0.13 -1.38
C PRO A 13 -8.28 -0.66 -2.57
N TYR A 14 -6.97 -0.83 -2.57
CA TYR A 14 -6.19 -1.49 -3.61
C TYR A 14 -5.07 -2.31 -2.97
N LEU A 15 -4.61 -3.35 -3.66
CA LEU A 15 -3.47 -4.15 -3.21
C LEU A 15 -2.19 -3.31 -3.19
N ARG A 16 -1.26 -3.67 -2.32
CA ARG A 16 0.00 -2.95 -2.14
C ARG A 16 0.77 -2.77 -3.45
N ASP A 17 0.87 -3.84 -4.24
CA ASP A 17 1.60 -3.80 -5.50
C ASP A 17 0.94 -2.88 -6.53
N ASP A 18 -0.40 -2.84 -6.57
CA ASP A 18 -1.15 -1.93 -7.44
C ASP A 18 -0.94 -0.46 -7.04
N VAL A 19 -0.95 -0.18 -5.73
CA VAL A 19 -0.70 1.17 -5.20
C VAL A 19 0.75 1.59 -5.48
N MET A 20 1.72 0.69 -5.33
CA MET A 20 3.12 0.95 -5.70
C MET A 20 3.26 1.24 -7.19
N GLU A 21 2.67 0.44 -8.06
CA GLU A 21 2.72 0.67 -9.52
C GLU A 21 2.05 2.00 -9.90
N ALA A 22 0.92 2.35 -9.30
CA ALA A 22 0.28 3.64 -9.48
C ALA A 22 1.21 4.79 -9.06
N MET A 23 1.90 4.66 -7.92
CA MET A 23 2.88 5.64 -7.45
C MET A 23 4.04 5.80 -8.44
N LEU A 24 4.57 4.69 -8.98
CA LEU A 24 5.67 4.73 -9.94
C LEU A 24 5.27 5.42 -11.26
N ARG A 25 3.97 5.42 -11.63
CA ARG A 25 3.45 6.17 -12.77
C ARG A 25 3.15 7.63 -12.43
N ALA A 26 2.69 7.90 -11.21
CA ALA A 26 2.30 9.24 -10.76
C ALA A 26 3.50 10.17 -10.55
N VAL A 27 4.54 9.70 -9.84
CA VAL A 27 5.70 10.54 -9.46
C VAL A 27 6.41 11.20 -10.64
N PRO A 28 6.69 10.52 -11.77
CA PRO A 28 7.37 11.15 -12.92
C PRO A 28 6.57 12.27 -13.59
N ARG A 29 5.26 12.35 -13.34
CA ARG A 29 4.39 13.44 -13.85
C ARG A 29 4.47 14.69 -12.99
N LEU A 30 4.98 14.57 -11.76
CA LEU A 30 5.13 15.70 -10.85
C LEU A 30 6.41 16.46 -11.16
N SER A 31 6.27 17.75 -11.43
CA SER A 31 7.39 18.62 -11.77
C SER A 31 8.43 18.65 -10.65
N GLY A 32 9.68 18.40 -11.01
CA GLY A 32 10.81 18.44 -10.08
C GLY A 32 10.91 17.21 -9.15
N MET A 33 10.16 16.14 -9.39
CA MET A 33 10.24 14.89 -8.64
C MET A 33 10.83 13.77 -9.48
N GLN A 34 11.70 12.96 -8.87
CA GLN A 34 12.32 11.80 -9.49
C GLN A 34 12.38 10.64 -8.52
N ILE A 35 12.12 9.43 -9.00
CA ILE A 35 12.29 8.22 -8.22
C ILE A 35 13.79 7.95 -8.06
N GLU A 36 14.26 7.83 -6.83
CA GLU A 36 15.64 7.54 -6.48
C GLU A 36 15.88 6.04 -6.32
N SER A 37 14.99 5.36 -5.60
CA SER A 37 15.07 3.91 -5.39
C SER A 37 13.70 3.30 -5.13
N ILE A 38 13.59 2.00 -5.42
CA ILE A 38 12.39 1.20 -5.25
C ILE A 38 12.77 -0.08 -4.52
N ASP A 39 12.17 -0.30 -3.35
CA ASP A 39 12.21 -1.57 -2.62
C ASP A 39 10.83 -2.21 -2.66
N ARG A 40 10.61 -3.12 -3.60
CA ARG A 40 9.32 -3.80 -3.77
C ARG A 40 9.02 -4.76 -2.63
N LEU A 41 10.04 -5.41 -2.08
CA LEU A 41 9.86 -6.37 -0.98
C LEU A 41 9.52 -5.64 0.32
N GLY A 42 10.29 -4.60 0.65
CA GLY A 42 10.04 -3.76 1.81
C GLY A 42 8.86 -2.79 1.66
N GLY A 43 8.30 -2.65 0.43
CA GLY A 43 7.19 -1.74 0.18
C GLY A 43 7.60 -0.27 0.31
N ARG A 44 8.80 0.11 -0.15
CA ARG A 44 9.31 1.48 -0.03
C ARG A 44 9.73 2.07 -1.35
N VAL A 45 9.39 3.34 -1.55
CA VAL A 45 9.86 4.15 -2.68
C VAL A 45 10.51 5.41 -2.14
N LEU A 46 11.72 5.71 -2.59
CA LEU A 46 12.40 6.97 -2.30
C LEU A 46 12.30 7.90 -3.51
N VAL A 47 11.89 9.13 -3.26
CA VAL A 47 11.72 10.18 -4.26
C VAL A 47 12.60 11.37 -3.90
N LYS A 48 13.30 11.91 -4.88
CA LYS A 48 13.98 13.22 -4.78
C LYS A 48 13.03 14.29 -5.29
N ALA A 49 12.90 15.37 -4.54
CA ALA A 49 12.15 16.55 -4.94
C ALA A 49 13.03 17.81 -4.90
N GLY A 50 12.86 18.67 -5.92
CA GLY A 50 13.33 20.05 -5.92
C GLY A 50 14.82 20.28 -5.81
N MET A 51 15.62 19.94 -6.84
CA MET A 51 16.94 20.57 -7.02
C MET A 51 16.76 21.95 -7.65
N SER A 52 16.92 23.00 -6.86
CA SER A 52 17.10 24.37 -7.39
C SER A 52 18.52 24.85 -7.07
N LEU A 53 18.98 25.88 -7.76
CA LEU A 53 20.30 26.48 -7.52
C LEU A 53 20.53 26.94 -6.06
N MET A 54 19.48 26.99 -5.25
CA MET A 54 19.51 27.44 -3.85
C MET A 54 18.99 26.41 -2.84
N SER A 55 18.57 25.21 -3.26
CA SER A 55 18.15 24.15 -2.34
C SER A 55 18.75 22.81 -2.74
N TRP A 56 19.29 22.11 -1.76
CA TRP A 56 19.92 20.79 -1.92
C TRP A 56 18.91 19.67 -2.21
N GLY A 57 17.62 20.01 -2.36
CA GLY A 57 16.54 19.09 -2.58
C GLY A 57 16.08 18.40 -1.28
N GLU A 58 15.00 17.66 -1.41
CA GLU A 58 14.38 16.89 -0.34
C GLU A 58 14.39 15.42 -0.71
N THR A 59 14.48 14.57 0.30
CA THR A 59 14.21 13.13 0.13
C THR A 59 12.84 12.84 0.72
N ILE A 60 11.98 12.23 -0.09
CA ILE A 60 10.64 11.83 0.32
C ILE A 60 10.65 10.31 0.36
N SER A 61 10.41 9.75 1.54
CA SER A 61 10.17 8.32 1.73
C SER A 61 8.68 8.03 1.67
N ILE A 62 8.31 7.05 0.88
CA ILE A 62 6.93 6.58 0.75
C ILE A 62 6.93 5.10 1.12
N ASP A 63 6.28 4.77 2.23
CA ASP A 63 6.17 3.43 2.76
C ASP A 63 4.75 2.89 2.55
N PHE A 64 4.65 1.70 1.96
CA PHE A 64 3.39 1.01 1.70
C PHE A 64 3.26 -0.21 2.58
N SER A 65 2.21 -0.26 3.37
CA SER A 65 1.88 -1.38 4.24
C SER A 65 0.45 -1.85 4.02
N GLU A 66 0.23 -3.14 4.15
CA GLU A 66 -1.12 -3.69 4.12
C GLU A 66 -1.88 -3.28 5.39
N SER A 67 -3.08 -2.76 5.24
CA SER A 67 -3.95 -2.35 6.35
C SER A 67 -5.17 -3.28 6.54
N GLY A 68 -5.06 -4.52 6.03
CA GLY A 68 -6.12 -5.53 6.10
C GLY A 68 -7.14 -5.44 4.96
N HIS A 69 -7.83 -6.54 4.69
CA HIS A 69 -8.92 -6.64 3.71
C HIS A 69 -8.59 -6.10 2.29
N GLY A 70 -7.37 -6.32 1.80
CA GLY A 70 -6.96 -5.85 0.47
C GLY A 70 -6.78 -4.33 0.37
N ARG A 71 -6.58 -3.66 1.51
CA ARG A 71 -6.30 -2.23 1.59
C ARG A 71 -4.82 -1.97 1.82
N THR A 72 -4.35 -0.87 1.30
CA THR A 72 -2.97 -0.41 1.47
C THR A 72 -2.94 0.96 2.13
N ARG A 73 -2.11 1.08 3.15
CA ARG A 73 -1.75 2.36 3.75
C ARG A 73 -0.46 2.87 3.14
N ALA A 74 -0.49 4.09 2.59
CA ALA A 74 0.70 4.82 2.19
C ALA A 74 1.05 5.86 3.27
N SER A 75 2.29 5.82 3.75
CA SER A 75 2.87 6.82 4.66
C SER A 75 3.96 7.56 3.93
N ILE A 76 3.85 8.87 3.83
CA ILE A 76 4.79 9.73 3.11
C ILE A 76 5.47 10.63 4.11
N THR A 77 6.80 10.59 4.14
CA THR A 77 7.64 11.43 4.99
C THR A 77 8.60 12.22 4.13
N SER A 78 8.54 13.54 4.21
CA SER A 78 9.48 14.42 3.52
C SER A 78 10.51 14.94 4.51
N THR A 79 11.79 14.67 4.22
CA THR A 79 12.93 15.07 5.03
C THR A 79 13.85 15.96 4.21
N PRO A 80 14.13 17.21 4.66
CA PRO A 80 15.07 18.09 3.98
C PRO A 80 16.48 17.48 4.04
N LYS A 81 17.21 17.49 2.93
CA LYS A 81 18.63 17.13 2.95
C LYS A 81 19.38 18.19 3.74
N THR A 82 19.78 17.84 4.95
CA THR A 82 20.53 18.73 5.84
C THR A 82 21.92 19.05 5.26
N GLY A 83 22.09 20.26 4.86
CA GLY A 83 23.32 20.94 4.46
C GLY A 83 23.20 22.45 4.68
N ALA A 84 22.05 22.88 5.15
CA ALA A 84 21.80 24.31 5.34
C ALA A 84 22.26 24.76 6.75
N LEU A 85 23.45 25.32 6.80
CA LEU A 85 23.95 26.12 7.93
C LEU A 85 23.12 27.42 8.15
N PHE A 86 22.07 27.66 7.34
CA PHE A 86 21.26 28.85 7.39
C PHE A 86 19.76 28.54 7.35
N GLY A 87 19.13 28.58 8.52
CA GLY A 87 17.74 28.99 8.68
C GLY A 87 16.65 28.07 8.15
N GLY A 88 16.38 26.98 8.86
CA GLY A 88 15.24 26.08 8.61
C GLY A 88 13.83 26.67 8.80
N ALA A 89 13.64 27.99 8.73
CA ALA A 89 12.33 28.63 8.93
C ALA A 89 11.55 28.86 7.62
N ALA A 90 12.19 28.75 6.44
CA ALA A 90 11.57 29.11 5.17
C ALA A 90 10.95 27.97 4.36
N ASP A 91 11.20 26.70 4.72
CA ASP A 91 10.81 25.54 3.90
C ASP A 91 9.52 24.81 4.32
N GLY A 92 8.92 25.18 5.44
CA GLY A 92 7.74 24.47 6.00
C GLY A 92 6.50 24.41 5.10
N GLY A 93 6.46 25.22 4.03
CA GLY A 93 5.34 25.17 3.08
C GLY A 93 5.58 24.26 1.87
N LYS A 94 6.83 23.99 1.50
CA LYS A 94 7.16 23.15 0.32
C LYS A 94 7.02 21.68 0.62
N ASN A 95 7.51 21.23 1.77
CA ASN A 95 7.44 19.84 2.19
C ASN A 95 6.00 19.37 2.28
N ARG A 96 5.12 20.17 2.87
CA ARG A 96 3.70 19.87 2.93
C ARG A 96 3.07 19.78 1.53
N ARG A 97 3.37 20.74 0.63
CA ARG A 97 2.87 20.70 -0.74
C ARG A 97 3.34 19.47 -1.50
N ASN A 98 4.59 19.05 -1.32
CA ASN A 98 5.11 17.84 -1.95
C ASN A 98 4.35 16.60 -1.52
N VAL A 99 4.08 16.46 -0.22
CA VAL A 99 3.27 15.36 0.32
C VAL A 99 1.84 15.39 -0.26
N GLU A 100 1.19 16.54 -0.26
CA GLU A 100 -0.15 16.75 -0.80
C GLU A 100 -0.21 16.45 -2.30
N ASN A 101 0.77 16.90 -3.08
CA ASN A 101 0.84 16.65 -4.53
C ASN A 101 1.01 15.17 -4.84
N ILE A 102 1.86 14.46 -4.09
CA ILE A 102 2.06 13.02 -4.26
C ILE A 102 0.77 12.26 -3.94
N LEU A 103 0.10 12.57 -2.83
CA LEU A 103 -1.16 11.92 -2.46
C LEU A 103 -2.27 12.19 -3.49
N SER A 104 -2.35 13.41 -4.00
CA SER A 104 -3.33 13.78 -5.03
C SER A 104 -3.07 13.04 -6.33
N ALA A 105 -1.81 13.02 -6.81
CA ALA A 105 -1.44 12.33 -8.04
C ALA A 105 -1.64 10.81 -7.92
N LEU A 106 -1.35 10.21 -6.76
CA LEU A 106 -1.62 8.81 -6.50
C LEU A 106 -3.12 8.51 -6.51
N SER A 107 -3.93 9.34 -5.87
CA SER A 107 -5.38 9.20 -5.86
C SER A 107 -5.97 9.31 -7.26
N GLU A 108 -5.47 10.22 -8.08
CA GLU A 108 -5.89 10.39 -9.48
C GLU A 108 -5.53 9.16 -10.32
N GLU A 109 -4.31 8.66 -10.20
CA GLU A 109 -3.86 7.46 -10.91
C GLU A 109 -4.68 6.23 -10.51
N LEU A 110 -4.95 6.05 -9.21
CA LEU A 110 -5.76 4.95 -8.69
C LEU A 110 -7.23 5.06 -9.10
N SER A 111 -7.79 6.27 -9.23
CA SER A 111 -9.17 6.45 -9.66
C SER A 111 -9.42 5.99 -11.10
N SER A 112 -8.36 5.90 -11.92
CA SER A 112 -8.40 5.33 -13.27
C SER A 112 -8.36 3.80 -13.28
N MET A 113 -8.02 3.18 -12.15
CA MET A 113 -7.98 1.73 -11.95
C MET A 113 -9.29 1.28 -11.30
N SER A 114 -9.74 0.08 -11.66
CA SER A 114 -10.83 -0.53 -10.90
C SER A 114 -10.32 -0.86 -9.50
N PRO A 115 -10.98 -0.35 -8.43
CA PRO A 115 -10.69 -0.81 -7.08
C PRO A 115 -10.72 -2.34 -7.08
N VAL A 116 -9.81 -2.99 -6.37
CA VAL A 116 -10.05 -4.38 -5.99
C VAL A 116 -11.39 -4.33 -5.27
N GLU A 117 -12.44 -4.84 -5.92
CA GLU A 117 -13.63 -5.19 -5.18
C GLU A 117 -13.08 -5.96 -3.99
N VAL A 118 -13.23 -5.37 -2.81
CA VAL A 118 -13.00 -6.12 -1.58
C VAL A 118 -13.92 -7.30 -1.77
N ARG A 119 -13.38 -8.39 -2.26
CA ARG A 119 -14.00 -9.69 -2.11
C ARG A 119 -14.22 -9.72 -0.64
N ALA A 120 -15.45 -9.41 -0.25
CA ALA A 120 -15.87 -9.41 1.13
C ALA A 120 -15.19 -10.63 1.71
N ALA A 121 -14.26 -10.42 2.65
CA ALA A 121 -13.56 -11.53 3.28
C ALA A 121 -14.67 -12.54 3.51
N PRO A 122 -14.57 -13.76 2.95
CA PRO A 122 -15.71 -14.66 2.95
C PRO A 122 -16.27 -14.59 4.35
N VAL A 123 -17.51 -14.09 4.47
CA VAL A 123 -18.20 -14.06 5.75
C VAL A 123 -17.99 -15.46 6.28
N ALA A 124 -17.54 -15.66 7.52
CA ALA A 124 -17.08 -16.96 8.02
C ALA A 124 -17.94 -18.15 7.51
N GLY A 125 -19.25 -17.89 7.28
CA GLY A 125 -20.15 -18.82 6.60
C GLY A 125 -19.79 -19.16 5.15
N SER A 126 -19.32 -18.21 4.33
CA SER A 126 -18.97 -18.47 2.92
C SER A 126 -17.66 -19.23 2.77
N ASP A 127 -16.73 -19.09 3.73
CA ASP A 127 -15.51 -19.90 3.77
C ASP A 127 -15.84 -21.36 4.14
N ILE A 128 -16.72 -21.56 5.10
CA ILE A 128 -17.18 -22.89 5.54
C ILE A 128 -17.92 -23.58 4.40
N GLU A 129 -18.83 -22.91 3.70
CA GLU A 129 -19.54 -23.46 2.55
C GLU A 129 -18.57 -23.84 1.42
N SER A 130 -17.61 -22.98 1.12
CA SER A 130 -16.58 -23.21 0.11
C SER A 130 -15.70 -24.42 0.47
N ARG A 131 -15.30 -24.55 1.75
CA ARG A 131 -14.50 -25.70 2.26
C ARG A 131 -15.30 -27.00 2.22
N LEU A 132 -16.57 -26.96 2.59
CA LEU A 132 -17.46 -28.13 2.51
C LEU A 132 -17.72 -28.56 1.07
N ALA A 133 -17.91 -27.61 0.14
CA ALA A 133 -18.08 -27.91 -1.28
C ALA A 133 -16.82 -28.56 -1.88
N LYS A 134 -15.64 -28.06 -1.51
CA LYS A 134 -14.35 -28.63 -1.90
C LYS A 134 -14.17 -30.05 -1.37
N LEU A 135 -14.50 -30.26 -0.09
CA LEU A 135 -14.41 -31.55 0.56
C LEU A 135 -15.36 -32.58 -0.09
N LYS A 136 -16.59 -32.15 -0.40
CA LYS A 136 -17.59 -32.97 -1.11
C LYS A 136 -17.10 -33.38 -2.50
N LYS A 137 -16.43 -32.46 -3.22
CA LYS A 137 -15.85 -32.78 -4.53
C LYS A 137 -14.74 -33.80 -4.44
N LEU A 138 -13.81 -33.64 -3.47
CA LEU A 138 -12.73 -34.61 -3.24
C LEU A 138 -13.25 -36.01 -2.93
N PHE A 139 -14.35 -36.10 -2.18
CA PHE A 139 -15.01 -37.39 -1.89
C PHE A 139 -15.70 -37.98 -3.14
N ALA A 140 -16.40 -37.15 -3.93
CA ALA A 140 -17.04 -37.57 -5.16
C ALA A 140 -16.03 -38.06 -6.22
N ASP A 141 -14.84 -37.47 -6.25
CA ASP A 141 -13.74 -37.85 -7.14
C ASP A 141 -12.91 -39.03 -6.59
N ASN A 142 -13.34 -39.66 -5.49
CA ASN A 142 -12.67 -40.76 -4.79
C ASN A 142 -11.22 -40.48 -4.38
N LEU A 143 -10.90 -39.19 -4.13
CA LEU A 143 -9.57 -38.76 -3.70
C LEU A 143 -9.36 -38.84 -2.18
N ILE A 144 -10.44 -39.00 -1.40
CA ILE A 144 -10.43 -39.19 0.05
C ILE A 144 -11.40 -40.32 0.45
N THR A 145 -11.12 -40.94 1.57
CA THR A 145 -11.98 -41.99 2.12
C THR A 145 -13.23 -41.43 2.80
N GLU A 146 -14.23 -42.28 3.05
CA GLU A 146 -15.44 -41.89 3.79
C GLU A 146 -15.10 -41.41 5.22
N ASP A 147 -14.15 -42.04 5.88
CA ASP A 147 -13.68 -41.68 7.21
C ASP A 147 -13.00 -40.31 7.21
N ASP A 148 -12.14 -40.04 6.21
CA ASP A 148 -11.49 -38.74 6.05
C ASP A 148 -12.51 -37.65 5.77
N TYR A 149 -13.51 -37.94 4.94
CA TYR A 149 -14.59 -36.99 4.66
C TYR A 149 -15.39 -36.66 5.91
N ALA A 150 -15.81 -37.67 6.69
CA ALA A 150 -16.58 -37.47 7.92
C ALA A 150 -15.79 -36.65 8.96
N LYS A 151 -14.51 -36.98 9.16
CA LYS A 151 -13.61 -36.29 10.10
C LYS A 151 -13.43 -34.84 9.72
N ARG A 152 -13.07 -34.53 8.48
CA ARG A 152 -12.84 -33.16 8.00
C ARG A 152 -14.13 -32.34 7.99
N LYS A 153 -15.26 -32.96 7.66
CA LYS A 153 -16.56 -32.30 7.72
C LYS A 153 -16.88 -31.87 9.17
N HIS A 154 -16.61 -32.73 10.15
CA HIS A 154 -16.83 -32.41 11.57
C HIS A 154 -15.90 -31.27 12.03
N GLU A 155 -14.63 -31.32 11.65
CA GLU A 155 -13.67 -30.25 11.97
C GLU A 155 -14.15 -28.88 11.43
N ILE A 156 -14.57 -28.80 10.16
CA ILE A 156 -15.08 -27.57 9.54
C ILE A 156 -16.33 -27.05 10.23
N LEU A 157 -17.24 -27.94 10.63
CA LEU A 157 -18.49 -27.55 11.31
C LEU A 157 -18.28 -27.19 12.77
N SER A 158 -17.19 -27.60 13.40
CA SER A 158 -16.86 -27.24 14.78
C SER A 158 -16.24 -25.82 14.91
N GLU A 159 -15.94 -25.16 13.81
CA GLU A 159 -15.44 -23.78 13.77
C GLU A 159 -16.57 -22.74 13.79
N ILE A 160 -17.86 -23.16 13.85
CA ILE A 160 -19.05 -22.30 13.98
C ILE A 160 -19.36 -22.07 15.45
#